data_0fe8020e5dc6185e782962bd17206d60
#
_entry.id   0fe8020e5dc6185e782962bd17206d60
#
_cell.length_a   1.000
_cell.length_b   1.000
_cell.length_c   1.000
_cell.angle_alpha   90.00
_cell.angle_beta   90.00
_cell.angle_gamma   90.00
#
_symmetry.space_group_name_H-M   'P 1'
#
loop_
_entity.id
_entity.type
_entity.pdbx_description
1 polymer ?
#
loop_
_entity_poly.entity_id
_entity_poly.type
_entity_poly.pdbx_seq_one_letter_code
_entity_poly.pdbx_strand_id
1 'polypeptide(L)'
;LSYEITMKEYMELDMVQLAQRIPEIFPQSHIDFIAGFEDQIVIGDYAFVHAGVRPGVKLTEQRPKDLRWIREDFLAVDEPHEKVIVYGHTINEDVVEAGNRIGIDTGAYYSEKLTALVLEGAERRYLDTSA
;
A
#
# COMPACT_ATOMS: atom_id res chain seq x y z
N LEU A 1 -2.89 22.72 3.32
CA LEU A 1 -2.71 21.67 2.31
C LEU A 1 -1.48 21.97 1.46
N SER A 2 -0.79 20.94 0.98
CA SER A 2 0.47 21.08 0.21
C SER A 2 0.26 21.59 -1.23
N TYR A 3 -0.97 21.59 -1.71
CA TYR A 3 -1.37 22.01 -3.05
C TYR A 3 -2.38 23.17 -2.96
N GLU A 4 -2.56 23.88 -4.07
CA GLU A 4 -3.47 25.03 -4.17
C GLU A 4 -4.96 24.62 -4.17
N ILE A 5 -5.37 23.89 -3.14
CA ILE A 5 -6.77 23.56 -2.82
C ILE A 5 -7.00 23.78 -1.34
N THR A 6 -8.04 24.50 -1.00
CA THR A 6 -8.43 24.70 0.39
C THR A 6 -9.22 23.50 0.92
N MET A 7 -9.24 23.30 2.24
CA MET A 7 -10.06 22.24 2.85
C MET A 7 -11.54 22.45 2.52
N LYS A 8 -12.01 23.69 2.42
CA LYS A 8 -13.38 24.02 2.06
C LYS A 8 -13.71 23.54 0.65
N GLU A 9 -12.88 23.90 -0.34
CA GLU A 9 -13.06 23.43 -1.73
C GLU A 9 -13.04 21.91 -1.82
N TYR A 10 -12.10 21.26 -1.13
CA TYR A 10 -12.02 19.80 -1.09
C TYR A 10 -13.30 19.14 -0.56
N MET A 11 -13.91 19.72 0.47
CA MET A 11 -15.14 19.20 1.07
C MET A 11 -16.40 19.49 0.25
N GLU A 12 -16.39 20.50 -0.61
CA GLU A 12 -17.52 20.91 -1.46
C GLU A 12 -17.54 20.17 -2.82
N LEU A 13 -16.41 19.62 -3.28
CA LEU A 13 -16.29 18.91 -4.54
C LEU A 13 -16.69 17.44 -4.41
N ASP A 14 -17.45 16.93 -5.39
CA ASP A 14 -17.62 15.49 -5.55
C ASP A 14 -16.37 14.85 -6.19
N MET A 15 -16.33 13.51 -6.22
CA MET A 15 -15.16 12.78 -6.73
C MET A 15 -14.89 13.04 -8.21
N VAL A 16 -15.89 13.31 -9.01
CA VAL A 16 -15.73 13.61 -10.45
C VAL A 16 -15.15 15.01 -10.63
N GLN A 17 -15.69 15.98 -9.92
CA GLN A 17 -15.20 17.36 -9.91
C GLN A 17 -13.76 17.43 -9.39
N LEU A 18 -13.45 16.69 -8.31
CA LEU A 18 -12.10 16.62 -7.77
C LEU A 18 -11.13 16.01 -8.79
N ALA A 19 -11.50 14.93 -9.46
CA ALA A 19 -10.67 14.29 -10.49
C ALA A 19 -10.38 15.24 -11.66
N GLN A 20 -11.36 16.06 -12.06
CA GLN A 20 -11.18 17.08 -13.12
C GLN A 20 -10.21 18.19 -12.69
N ARG A 21 -10.15 18.51 -11.39
CA ARG A 21 -9.25 19.53 -10.85
C ARG A 21 -7.79 19.04 -10.68
N ILE A 22 -7.55 17.73 -10.61
CA ILE A 22 -6.21 17.17 -10.38
C ILE A 22 -5.15 17.77 -11.34
N PRO A 23 -5.35 17.82 -12.67
CA PRO A 23 -4.35 18.36 -13.60
C PRO A 23 -4.05 19.85 -13.40
N GLU A 24 -4.97 20.60 -12.78
CA GLU A 24 -4.81 22.03 -12.52
C GLU A 24 -4.08 22.30 -11.20
N ILE A 25 -4.24 21.41 -10.22
CA ILE A 25 -3.77 21.59 -8.85
C ILE A 25 -2.38 20.95 -8.65
N PHE A 26 -2.12 19.83 -9.34
CA PHE A 26 -0.91 19.03 -9.13
C PHE A 26 0.11 19.28 -10.23
N PRO A 27 1.39 19.52 -9.91
CA PRO A 27 2.44 19.56 -10.92
C PRO A 27 2.46 18.26 -11.73
N GLN A 28 2.62 18.36 -13.05
CA GLN A 28 2.65 17.20 -13.94
C GLN A 28 3.73 16.19 -13.49
N SER A 29 4.88 16.66 -12.99
CA SER A 29 5.96 15.81 -12.48
C SER A 29 5.52 14.91 -11.31
N HIS A 30 4.58 15.36 -10.46
CA HIS A 30 4.05 14.53 -9.37
C HIS A 30 3.09 13.47 -9.90
N ILE A 31 2.28 13.82 -10.90
CA ILE A 31 1.38 12.88 -11.58
C ILE A 31 2.19 11.79 -12.29
N ASP A 32 3.22 12.19 -13.05
CA ASP A 32 4.10 11.27 -13.77
C ASP A 32 4.86 10.35 -12.82
N PHE A 33 5.33 10.87 -11.68
CA PHE A 33 6.00 10.08 -10.65
C PHE A 33 5.09 8.97 -10.11
N ILE A 34 3.85 9.30 -9.74
CA ILE A 34 2.89 8.30 -9.23
C ILE A 34 2.46 7.32 -10.34
N ALA A 35 2.27 7.82 -11.56
CA ALA A 35 1.90 6.99 -12.70
C ALA A 35 3.00 6.00 -13.10
N GLY A 36 4.26 6.29 -12.74
CA GLY A 36 5.41 5.41 -12.94
C GLY A 36 5.58 4.31 -11.89
N PHE A 37 4.69 4.22 -10.90
CA PHE A 37 4.79 3.17 -9.87
C PHE A 37 4.36 1.81 -10.41
N GLU A 38 5.11 0.79 -10.00
CA GLU A 38 4.74 -0.60 -10.25
C GLU A 38 3.64 -1.03 -9.26
N ASP A 39 2.68 -1.83 -9.73
CA ASP A 39 1.61 -2.37 -8.89
C ASP A 39 2.11 -3.48 -7.96
N GLN A 40 3.17 -4.19 -8.37
CA GLN A 40 3.84 -5.22 -7.59
C GLN A 40 5.32 -5.33 -7.94
N ILE A 41 6.12 -5.70 -6.96
CA ILE A 41 7.54 -6.02 -7.14
C ILE A 41 7.80 -7.38 -6.52
N VAL A 42 8.43 -8.29 -7.25
CA VAL A 42 8.79 -9.63 -6.74
C VAL A 42 10.30 -9.72 -6.61
N ILE A 43 10.77 -10.00 -5.39
CA ILE A 43 12.20 -10.18 -5.09
C ILE A 43 12.37 -11.44 -4.23
N GLY A 44 13.08 -12.44 -4.74
CA GLY A 44 13.30 -13.69 -4.02
C GLY A 44 11.97 -14.36 -3.65
N ASP A 45 11.74 -14.56 -2.37
CA ASP A 45 10.55 -15.23 -1.83
C ASP A 45 9.43 -14.26 -1.43
N TYR A 46 9.57 -12.97 -1.73
CA TYR A 46 8.62 -11.93 -1.37
C TYR A 46 8.00 -11.26 -2.58
N ALA A 47 6.73 -10.90 -2.44
CA ALA A 47 6.03 -10.00 -3.35
C ALA A 47 5.55 -8.78 -2.56
N PHE A 48 5.91 -7.60 -3.02
CA PHE A 48 5.57 -6.31 -2.42
C PHE A 48 4.40 -5.71 -3.20
N VAL A 49 3.33 -5.38 -2.50
CA VAL A 49 2.11 -4.79 -3.07
C VAL A 49 1.57 -3.70 -2.14
N HIS A 50 0.70 -2.83 -2.64
CA HIS A 50 0.10 -1.82 -1.77
C HIS A 50 -0.88 -2.43 -0.75
N ALA A 51 -1.89 -3.21 -1.18
CA ALA A 51 -2.97 -3.67 -0.30
C ALA A 51 -2.98 -5.19 -0.05
N GLY A 52 -2.67 -6.00 -1.03
CA GLY A 52 -2.71 -7.45 -0.96
C GLY A 52 -2.89 -8.10 -2.33
N VAL A 53 -3.21 -9.39 -2.33
CA VAL A 53 -3.43 -10.17 -3.56
C VAL A 53 -4.77 -10.90 -3.49
N ARG A 54 -5.39 -11.20 -4.62
CA ARG A 54 -6.56 -12.07 -4.72
C ARG A 54 -6.10 -13.50 -4.47
N PRO A 55 -6.60 -14.18 -3.42
CA PRO A 55 -6.26 -15.58 -3.14
C PRO A 55 -6.61 -16.51 -4.30
N GLY A 56 -5.77 -17.50 -4.55
CA GLY A 56 -5.97 -18.47 -5.63
C GLY A 56 -5.72 -17.95 -7.05
N VAL A 57 -5.32 -16.68 -7.20
CA VAL A 57 -4.93 -16.06 -8.47
C VAL A 57 -3.41 -15.90 -8.50
N LYS A 58 -2.77 -16.27 -9.60
CA LYS A 58 -1.32 -16.12 -9.76
C LYS A 58 -0.90 -14.65 -9.68
N LEU A 59 0.31 -14.39 -9.18
CA LEU A 59 0.84 -13.02 -9.09
C LEU A 59 0.86 -12.31 -10.45
N THR A 60 1.16 -13.03 -11.52
CA THR A 60 1.16 -12.50 -12.90
C THR A 60 -0.24 -12.19 -13.47
N GLU A 61 -1.29 -12.66 -12.81
CA GLU A 61 -2.69 -12.52 -13.24
C GLU A 61 -3.50 -11.62 -12.29
N GLN A 62 -2.84 -11.03 -11.29
CA GLN A 62 -3.48 -10.12 -10.34
C GLN A 62 -3.97 -8.85 -11.04
N ARG A 63 -5.15 -8.38 -10.62
CA ARG A 63 -5.70 -7.12 -11.14
C ARG A 63 -5.20 -5.94 -10.33
N PRO A 64 -4.85 -4.81 -10.96
CA PRO A 64 -4.43 -3.59 -10.26
C PRO A 64 -5.39 -3.15 -9.15
N LYS A 65 -6.69 -3.33 -9.37
CA LYS A 65 -7.71 -3.01 -8.35
C LYS A 65 -7.52 -3.83 -7.08
N ASP A 66 -7.24 -5.13 -7.20
CA ASP A 66 -7.04 -5.99 -6.03
C ASP A 66 -5.71 -5.64 -5.35
N LEU A 67 -4.61 -5.48 -6.10
CA LEU A 67 -3.31 -5.09 -5.58
C LEU A 67 -3.33 -3.77 -4.79
N ARG A 68 -4.25 -2.85 -5.15
CA ARG A 68 -4.34 -1.50 -4.56
C ARG A 68 -5.41 -1.35 -3.47
N TRP A 69 -6.45 -2.23 -3.43
CA TRP A 69 -7.64 -1.95 -2.62
C TRP A 69 -8.20 -3.16 -1.84
N ILE A 70 -7.71 -4.38 -2.05
CA ILE A 70 -8.22 -5.58 -1.39
C ILE A 70 -8.01 -5.50 0.13
N ARG A 71 -8.93 -6.06 0.91
CA ARG A 71 -8.86 -6.15 2.38
C ARG A 71 -9.25 -7.56 2.84
N GLU A 72 -10.47 -7.74 3.36
CA GLU A 72 -10.95 -8.94 4.03
C GLU A 72 -10.75 -10.22 3.20
N ASP A 73 -11.01 -10.18 1.90
CA ASP A 73 -10.82 -11.34 1.01
C ASP A 73 -9.37 -11.86 1.01
N PHE A 74 -8.40 -10.97 1.22
CA PHE A 74 -6.99 -11.31 1.35
C PHE A 74 -6.62 -11.65 2.80
N LEU A 75 -7.09 -10.85 3.76
CA LEU A 75 -6.69 -10.96 5.16
C LEU A 75 -7.26 -12.20 5.85
N ALA A 76 -8.40 -12.72 5.39
CA ALA A 76 -9.06 -13.89 5.93
C ALA A 76 -8.43 -15.23 5.52
N VAL A 77 -7.44 -15.21 4.60
CA VAL A 77 -6.85 -16.44 4.04
C VAL A 77 -5.49 -16.70 4.68
N ASP A 78 -5.30 -17.87 5.26
CA ASP A 78 -4.04 -18.31 5.88
C ASP A 78 -3.25 -19.30 4.99
N GLU A 79 -3.86 -19.80 3.90
CA GLU A 79 -3.18 -20.66 2.94
C GLU A 79 -2.00 -19.93 2.26
N PRO A 80 -0.93 -20.67 1.94
CA PRO A 80 0.23 -20.09 1.27
C PRO A 80 -0.12 -19.45 -0.08
N HIS A 81 0.45 -18.27 -0.33
CA HIS A 81 0.51 -17.67 -1.66
C HIS A 81 1.78 -18.15 -2.40
N GLU A 82 1.94 -17.79 -3.68
CA GLU A 82 3.16 -18.11 -4.45
C GLU A 82 4.42 -17.51 -3.80
N LYS A 83 4.28 -16.42 -3.07
CA LYS A 83 5.31 -15.69 -2.32
C LYS A 83 4.74 -15.20 -1.00
N VAL A 84 5.60 -14.83 -0.07
CA VAL A 84 5.19 -14.09 1.12
C VAL A 84 4.81 -12.67 0.69
N ILE A 85 3.59 -12.25 0.99
CA ILE A 85 3.06 -10.94 0.55
C ILE A 85 3.39 -9.87 1.59
N VAL A 86 4.20 -8.90 1.21
CA VAL A 86 4.47 -7.70 2.03
C VAL A 86 3.50 -6.61 1.58
N TYR A 87 2.72 -6.07 2.52
CA TYR A 87 1.60 -5.17 2.20
C TYR A 87 1.42 -4.06 3.24
N GLY A 88 0.66 -3.02 2.86
CA GLY A 88 0.17 -1.93 3.70
C GLY A 88 -1.35 -1.76 3.61
N HIS A 89 -1.84 -0.53 3.47
CA HIS A 89 -3.25 -0.15 3.21
C HIS A 89 -4.24 -0.48 4.34
N THR A 90 -4.09 -1.62 5.00
CA THR A 90 -4.89 -1.97 6.19
C THR A 90 -4.03 -1.73 7.41
N ILE A 91 -4.37 -0.65 8.11
CA ILE A 91 -3.60 -0.16 9.25
C ILE A 91 -3.79 -1.10 10.44
N ASN A 92 -2.69 -1.44 11.09
CA ASN A 92 -2.65 -2.15 12.36
C ASN A 92 -1.75 -1.39 13.34
N GLU A 93 -1.98 -1.55 14.65
CA GLU A 93 -1.16 -0.92 15.68
C GLU A 93 0.30 -1.39 15.63
N ASP A 94 0.49 -2.68 15.34
CA ASP A 94 1.78 -3.32 15.20
C ASP A 94 1.91 -4.06 13.87
N VAL A 95 3.13 -4.48 13.54
CA VAL A 95 3.41 -5.37 12.41
C VAL A 95 2.59 -6.65 12.54
N VAL A 96 1.91 -7.03 11.48
CA VAL A 96 1.22 -8.32 11.37
C VAL A 96 2.11 -9.28 10.60
N GLU A 97 2.60 -10.33 11.26
CA GLU A 97 3.38 -11.37 10.61
C GLU A 97 2.63 -12.71 10.66
N ALA A 98 2.21 -13.18 9.49
CA ALA A 98 1.61 -14.49 9.30
C ALA A 98 2.48 -15.32 8.35
N GLY A 99 2.22 -16.63 8.25
CA GLY A 99 3.05 -17.52 7.41
C GLY A 99 3.04 -17.17 5.93
N ASN A 100 1.97 -16.51 5.45
CA ASN A 100 1.74 -16.16 4.05
C ASN A 100 1.87 -14.66 3.74
N ARG A 101 1.92 -13.77 4.76
CA ARG A 101 1.92 -12.31 4.58
C ARG A 101 2.58 -11.56 5.72
N ILE A 102 3.02 -10.35 5.43
CA ILE A 102 3.60 -9.40 6.40
C ILE A 102 2.98 -8.02 6.16
N GLY A 103 2.19 -7.53 7.13
CA GLY A 103 1.61 -6.19 7.12
C GLY A 103 2.48 -5.21 7.89
N ILE A 104 2.92 -4.13 7.22
CA ILE A 104 3.82 -3.13 7.81
C ILE A 104 3.21 -1.72 7.89
N ASP A 105 1.94 -1.55 7.58
CA ASP A 105 1.26 -0.26 7.70
C ASP A 105 0.82 -0.03 9.15
N THR A 106 1.59 0.75 9.87
CA THR A 106 1.32 1.15 11.25
C THR A 106 0.66 2.51 11.37
N GLY A 107 0.15 3.06 10.26
CA GLY A 107 -0.65 4.28 10.22
C GLY A 107 0.12 5.54 10.60
N ALA A 108 1.34 5.70 10.08
CA ALA A 108 2.29 6.75 10.45
C ALA A 108 1.69 8.17 10.49
N TYR A 109 0.69 8.46 9.64
CA TYR A 109 0.07 9.79 9.55
C TYR A 109 -0.69 10.20 10.82
N TYR A 110 -1.09 9.24 11.67
CA TYR A 110 -1.78 9.51 12.94
C TYR A 110 -1.09 8.86 14.14
N SER A 111 -0.41 7.73 13.96
CA SER A 111 0.29 6.99 15.01
C SER A 111 1.69 7.57 15.29
N GLU A 112 2.23 8.38 14.36
CA GLU A 112 3.61 8.86 14.33
C GLU A 112 4.66 7.72 14.21
N LYS A 113 4.21 6.47 14.08
CA LYS A 113 5.03 5.27 13.95
C LYS A 113 5.13 4.86 12.48
N LEU A 114 6.24 5.19 11.82
CA LEU A 114 6.57 4.70 10.48
C LEU A 114 7.39 3.42 10.63
N THR A 115 6.94 2.33 10.02
CA THR A 115 7.58 1.02 10.11
C THR A 115 8.26 0.64 8.80
N ALA A 116 9.45 0.07 8.90
CA ALA A 116 10.21 -0.50 7.79
C ALA A 116 10.56 -1.96 8.07
N LEU A 117 10.40 -2.83 7.06
CA LEU A 117 10.85 -4.20 7.07
C LEU A 117 12.22 -4.28 6.38
N VAL A 118 13.19 -4.86 7.06
CA VAL A 118 14.51 -5.18 6.51
C VAL A 118 14.58 -6.69 6.27
N LEU A 119 14.92 -7.08 5.05
CA LEU A 119 15.08 -8.46 4.60
C LEU A 119 16.53 -8.70 4.19
N GLU A 120 17.17 -9.65 4.84
CA GLU A 120 18.58 -9.99 4.56
C GLU A 120 18.78 -11.51 4.63
N GLY A 121 18.89 -12.15 3.47
CA GLY A 121 18.87 -13.60 3.39
C GLY A 121 17.59 -14.20 3.95
N ALA A 122 17.65 -14.99 5.01
CA ALA A 122 16.49 -15.55 5.70
C ALA A 122 16.03 -14.70 6.90
N GLU A 123 16.78 -13.65 7.25
CA GLU A 123 16.48 -12.82 8.40
C GLU A 123 15.48 -11.73 8.07
N ARG A 124 14.58 -11.47 9.03
CA ARG A 124 13.60 -10.38 9.03
C ARG A 124 13.84 -9.54 10.27
N ARG A 125 13.87 -8.25 10.12
CA ARG A 125 13.88 -7.31 11.24
C ARG A 125 13.08 -6.07 10.92
N TYR A 126 12.52 -5.47 11.93
CA TYR A 126 11.69 -4.28 11.79
C TYR A 126 12.40 -3.09 12.42
N LEU A 127 12.27 -1.96 11.76
CA LEU A 127 12.69 -0.66 12.26
C LEU A 127 11.47 0.23 12.29
N ASP A 128 11.36 1.08 13.29
CA ASP A 128 10.29 2.08 13.35
C ASP A 128 10.80 3.41 13.92
N THR A 129 9.95 4.42 13.82
CA THR A 129 10.27 5.78 14.28
C THR A 129 9.74 6.06 15.69
N SER A 130 9.20 5.08 16.39
CA SER A 130 8.79 5.25 17.78
C SER A 130 10.02 5.44 18.67
N ALA A 131 9.97 6.49 19.52
CA ALA A 131 11.05 6.84 20.43
C ALA A 131 10.97 6.01 21.74
#